data_cecd99fbe7c27453c304e8e5b4a6d84f
#
_entry.id   cecd99fbe7c27453c304e8e5b4a6d84f
#
_cell.length_a   1.000
_cell.length_b   1.000
_cell.length_c   1.000
_cell.angle_alpha   90.00
_cell.angle_beta   90.00
_cell.angle_gamma   90.00
#
_symmetry.space_group_name_H-M   'P 1'
#
loop_
_entity.id
_entity.type
_entity.pdbx_description
1 polymer ?
#
loop_
_entity_poly.entity_id
_entity_poly.type
_entity_poly.pdbx_seq_one_letter_code
_entity_poly.pdbx_strand_id
1 'polypeptide(L)'
;VDAKQFEDFFLVNVYVPNSQRELTRLAYRQEWDRDFLRYLKRLERRKPVVFCGDLNVAHTEIDLANPKANVGNHGFTPEERAGFDALVKSGFVDTFREFERGGGHYTWWSQMPGVRARNVGWRIDYFLVSKALRPRLKGAFIRSAVMGSDHCPVGIELA
;
A
#
# COMPACT_ATOMS: atom_id res chain seq x y z
N VAL A 1 10.40 7.24 6.98
CA VAL A 1 9.04 7.66 7.37
C VAL A 1 9.06 9.15 7.65
N ASP A 2 8.25 9.90 6.90
CA ASP A 2 8.02 11.33 7.13
C ASP A 2 6.59 11.53 7.62
N ALA A 3 6.41 12.39 8.64
CA ALA A 3 5.09 12.70 9.15
C ALA A 3 4.87 14.22 9.23
N LYS A 4 3.73 14.67 8.68
CA LYS A 4 3.25 16.05 8.80
C LYS A 4 1.97 16.09 9.61
N GLN A 5 1.86 17.09 10.49
CA GLN A 5 0.63 17.36 11.23
C GLN A 5 -0.17 18.43 10.50
N PHE A 6 -1.42 18.11 10.18
CA PHE A 6 -2.44 19.06 9.75
C PHE A 6 -3.38 19.38 10.92
N GLU A 7 -4.31 20.30 10.71
CA GLU A 7 -5.24 20.72 11.76
C GLU A 7 -6.05 19.53 12.30
N ASP A 8 -6.54 18.66 11.44
CA ASP A 8 -7.50 17.60 11.73
C ASP A 8 -6.98 16.16 11.51
N PHE A 9 -5.78 15.97 10.94
CA PHE A 9 -5.15 14.65 10.77
C PHE A 9 -3.62 14.71 10.71
N PHE A 10 -2.97 13.55 10.80
CA PHE A 10 -1.56 13.36 10.44
C PHE A 10 -1.47 12.75 9.05
N LEU A 11 -0.55 13.27 8.22
CA LEU A 11 -0.13 12.62 6.98
C LEU A 11 1.23 11.95 7.22
N VAL A 12 1.30 10.65 6.96
CA VAL A 12 2.53 9.87 7.07
C VAL A 12 2.89 9.33 5.69
N ASN A 13 4.06 9.74 5.17
CA ASN A 13 4.63 9.15 3.97
C ASN A 13 5.66 8.09 4.36
N VAL A 14 5.60 6.94 3.71
CA VAL A 14 6.42 5.78 4.08
C VAL A 14 6.94 5.03 2.85
N TYR A 15 8.17 4.56 2.94
CA TYR A 15 8.70 3.50 2.11
C TYR A 15 8.94 2.29 3.01
N VAL A 16 8.21 1.21 2.76
CA VAL A 16 8.32 -0.03 3.55
C VAL A 16 9.46 -0.89 2.99
N PRO A 17 10.36 -1.42 3.83
CA PRO A 17 11.46 -2.24 3.37
C PRO A 17 10.99 -3.45 2.55
N ASN A 18 11.60 -3.67 1.39
CA ASN A 18 11.41 -4.87 0.60
C ASN A 18 12.08 -6.07 1.30
N SER A 19 11.43 -7.23 1.32
CA SER A 19 11.99 -8.46 1.91
C SER A 19 13.08 -9.13 1.06
N GLN A 20 13.32 -8.61 -0.14
CA GLN A 20 14.30 -9.01 -1.13
C GLN A 20 14.06 -10.40 -1.75
N ARG A 21 14.75 -10.65 -2.86
CA ARG A 21 14.79 -11.99 -3.48
C ARG A 21 15.31 -13.00 -2.44
N GLU A 22 14.78 -14.21 -2.45
CA GLU A 22 15.09 -15.27 -1.48
C GLU A 22 14.69 -14.94 -0.01
N LEU A 23 13.91 -13.87 0.19
CA LEU A 23 13.32 -13.49 1.48
C LEU A 23 14.33 -13.25 2.61
N THR A 24 15.57 -12.88 2.26
CA THR A 24 16.67 -12.69 3.22
C THR A 24 16.36 -11.64 4.28
N ARG A 25 15.41 -10.73 4.03
CA ARG A 25 15.01 -9.69 4.97
C ARG A 25 13.57 -9.85 5.48
N LEU A 26 12.94 -11.01 5.30
CA LEU A 26 11.53 -11.20 5.68
C LEU A 26 11.31 -11.02 7.19
N ALA A 27 12.20 -11.56 8.04
CA ALA A 27 12.10 -11.39 9.49
C ALA A 27 12.18 -9.92 9.91
N TYR A 28 13.13 -9.17 9.34
CA TYR A 28 13.26 -7.72 9.56
C TYR A 28 12.01 -6.97 9.09
N ARG A 29 11.44 -7.35 7.92
CA ARG A 29 10.21 -6.77 7.40
C ARG A 29 9.04 -6.97 8.36
N GLN A 30 8.89 -8.15 8.95
CA GLN A 30 7.84 -8.41 9.93
C GLN A 30 7.99 -7.60 11.23
N GLU A 31 9.21 -7.39 11.71
CA GLU A 31 9.48 -6.49 12.86
C GLU A 31 9.09 -5.07 12.50
N TRP A 32 9.52 -4.61 11.33
CA TRP A 32 9.24 -3.29 10.82
C TRP A 32 7.73 -3.04 10.69
N ASP A 33 6.97 -4.00 10.15
CA ASP A 33 5.51 -3.89 10.00
C ASP A 33 4.82 -3.73 11.37
N ARG A 34 5.25 -4.49 12.39
CA ARG A 34 4.74 -4.36 13.76
C ARG A 34 5.05 -3.01 14.38
N ASP A 35 6.26 -2.51 14.19
CA ASP A 35 6.70 -1.22 14.71
C ASP A 35 5.99 -0.07 14.02
N PHE A 36 5.81 -0.16 12.71
CA PHE A 36 5.07 0.82 11.94
C PHE A 36 3.60 0.90 12.37
N LEU A 37 2.94 -0.23 12.54
CA LEU A 37 1.57 -0.26 13.06
C LEU A 37 1.48 0.39 14.45
N ARG A 38 2.42 0.09 15.36
CA ARG A 38 2.49 0.72 16.69
C ARG A 38 2.67 2.24 16.58
N TYR A 39 3.52 2.69 15.67
CA TYR A 39 3.73 4.11 15.39
C TYR A 39 2.46 4.80 14.92
N LEU A 40 1.77 4.24 13.91
CA LEU A 40 0.51 4.77 13.40
C LEU A 40 -0.56 4.84 14.48
N LYS A 41 -0.72 3.79 15.29
CA LYS A 41 -1.70 3.76 16.39
C LYS A 41 -1.37 4.76 17.50
N ARG A 42 -0.09 5.08 17.72
CA ARG A 42 0.31 6.15 18.65
C ARG A 42 -0.10 7.54 18.14
N LEU A 43 0.05 7.79 16.84
CA LEU A 43 -0.43 9.03 16.22
C LEU A 43 -1.95 9.12 16.26
N GLU A 44 -2.63 8.03 15.92
CA GLU A 44 -4.09 7.95 15.84
C GLU A 44 -4.80 8.25 17.18
N ARG A 45 -4.14 7.99 18.32
CA ARG A 45 -4.66 8.41 19.64
C ARG A 45 -4.79 9.92 19.79
N ARG A 46 -4.10 10.69 18.99
CA ARG A 46 -4.13 12.17 19.03
C ARG A 46 -5.03 12.75 17.95
N LYS A 47 -4.93 12.26 16.73
CA LYS A 47 -5.70 12.66 15.55
C LYS A 47 -5.78 11.49 14.56
N PRO A 48 -6.82 11.42 13.72
CA PRO A 48 -6.86 10.50 12.60
C PRO A 48 -5.58 10.56 11.75
N VAL A 49 -5.26 9.45 11.11
CA VAL A 49 -4.05 9.31 10.30
C VAL A 49 -4.42 8.98 8.85
N VAL A 50 -3.78 9.67 7.93
CA VAL A 50 -3.63 9.29 6.53
C VAL A 50 -2.20 8.81 6.36
N PHE A 51 -1.98 7.62 5.80
CA PHE A 51 -0.63 7.24 5.41
C PHE A 51 -0.59 6.72 3.98
N CYS A 52 0.52 6.95 3.32
CA CYS A 52 0.71 6.62 1.91
C CYS A 52 2.15 6.25 1.61
N GLY A 53 2.34 5.57 0.50
CA GLY A 53 3.65 5.26 -0.06
C GLY A 53 3.73 3.84 -0.60
N ASP A 54 4.94 3.44 -0.97
CA ASP A 54 5.25 2.08 -1.38
C ASP A 54 5.32 1.16 -0.15
N LEU A 55 4.33 0.28 -0.02
CA LEU A 55 4.27 -0.71 1.05
C LEU A 55 4.96 -2.02 0.70
N ASN A 56 5.51 -2.14 -0.51
CA ASN A 56 6.20 -3.34 -0.99
C ASN A 56 5.43 -4.65 -0.74
N VAL A 57 4.11 -4.61 -0.90
CA VAL A 57 3.23 -5.79 -0.80
C VAL A 57 1.98 -5.61 -1.65
N ALA A 58 1.61 -6.63 -2.42
CA ALA A 58 0.28 -6.79 -2.98
C ALA A 58 -0.60 -7.47 -1.92
N HIS A 59 -1.68 -6.82 -1.48
CA HIS A 59 -2.47 -7.30 -0.34
C HIS A 59 -3.21 -8.60 -0.67
N THR A 60 -3.90 -8.62 -1.81
CA THR A 60 -4.75 -9.76 -2.22
C THR A 60 -4.43 -10.21 -3.66
N GLU A 61 -5.03 -11.31 -4.09
CA GLU A 61 -4.81 -11.86 -5.44
C GLU A 61 -5.21 -10.91 -6.57
N ILE A 62 -6.12 -9.98 -6.33
CA ILE A 62 -6.52 -8.98 -7.34
C ILE A 62 -5.53 -7.80 -7.42
N ASP A 63 -4.56 -7.73 -6.52
CA ASP A 63 -3.58 -6.65 -6.44
C ASP A 63 -2.31 -6.91 -7.25
N LEU A 64 -2.24 -8.04 -7.94
CA LEU A 64 -1.12 -8.32 -8.85
C LEU A 64 -1.56 -9.19 -10.03
N ALA A 65 -0.81 -9.08 -11.12
CA ALA A 65 -0.92 -10.00 -12.22
C ALA A 65 -0.29 -11.36 -11.85
N ASN A 66 -0.87 -12.45 -12.35
CA ASN A 66 -0.36 -13.82 -12.14
C ASN A 66 -0.18 -14.21 -10.66
N PRO A 67 -1.19 -14.05 -9.79
CA PRO A 67 -1.04 -14.29 -8.35
C PRO A 67 -0.55 -15.70 -8.03
N LYS A 68 -1.04 -16.73 -8.71
CA LYS A 68 -0.64 -18.12 -8.49
C LYS A 68 0.86 -18.37 -8.68
N ALA A 69 1.47 -17.69 -9.67
CA ALA A 69 2.90 -17.83 -9.95
C ALA A 69 3.77 -17.03 -8.96
N ASN A 70 3.17 -16.13 -8.18
CA ASN A 70 3.88 -15.25 -7.25
C ASN A 70 3.67 -15.58 -5.77
N VAL A 71 2.92 -16.64 -5.47
CA VAL A 71 2.75 -17.10 -4.08
C VAL A 71 4.11 -17.40 -3.45
N GLY A 72 4.41 -16.75 -2.33
CA GLY A 72 5.69 -16.91 -1.62
C GLY A 72 6.85 -16.07 -2.17
N ASN A 73 6.66 -15.32 -3.25
CA ASN A 73 7.65 -14.34 -3.70
C ASN A 73 7.60 -13.08 -2.81
N HIS A 74 8.73 -12.36 -2.71
CA HIS A 74 8.78 -11.07 -2.02
C HIS A 74 7.68 -10.13 -2.55
N GLY A 75 7.03 -9.44 -1.64
CA GLY A 75 5.86 -8.61 -1.94
C GLY A 75 4.54 -9.38 -2.03
N PHE A 76 4.56 -10.73 -1.95
CA PHE A 76 3.34 -11.56 -1.95
C PHE A 76 3.48 -12.83 -1.08
N THR A 77 4.28 -12.74 -0.03
CA THR A 77 4.36 -13.80 0.99
C THR A 77 3.14 -13.75 1.91
N PRO A 78 2.74 -14.88 2.53
CA PRO A 78 1.70 -14.87 3.55
C PRO A 78 2.01 -13.90 4.70
N GLU A 79 3.27 -13.77 5.09
CA GLU A 79 3.73 -12.94 6.19
C GLU A 79 3.58 -11.44 5.87
N GLU A 80 3.98 -11.00 4.67
CA GLU A 80 3.82 -9.61 4.23
C GLU A 80 2.35 -9.23 4.09
N ARG A 81 1.53 -10.13 3.53
CA ARG A 81 0.08 -9.96 3.42
C ARG A 81 -0.59 -9.89 4.80
N ALA A 82 -0.14 -10.72 5.76
CA ALA A 82 -0.62 -10.66 7.14
C ALA A 82 -0.25 -9.33 7.82
N GLY A 83 0.88 -8.72 7.49
CA GLY A 83 1.25 -7.38 7.91
C GLY A 83 0.24 -6.33 7.44
N PHE A 84 -0.17 -6.39 6.17
CA PHE A 84 -1.22 -5.52 5.63
C PHE A 84 -2.59 -5.79 6.27
N ASP A 85 -2.95 -7.07 6.45
CA ASP A 85 -4.17 -7.47 7.17
C ASP A 85 -4.23 -6.86 8.58
N ALA A 86 -3.10 -6.81 9.29
CA ALA A 86 -3.03 -6.22 10.62
C ALA A 86 -3.34 -4.70 10.59
N LEU A 87 -2.91 -3.98 9.56
CA LEU A 87 -3.28 -2.57 9.36
C LEU A 87 -4.81 -2.43 9.20
N VAL A 88 -5.41 -3.21 8.31
CA VAL A 88 -6.86 -3.17 8.06
C VAL A 88 -7.66 -3.58 9.31
N LYS A 89 -7.28 -4.67 9.98
CA LYS A 89 -7.92 -5.14 11.21
C LYS A 89 -7.82 -4.15 12.36
N SER A 90 -6.77 -3.33 12.37
CA SER A 90 -6.58 -2.29 13.39
C SER A 90 -7.40 -1.01 13.15
N GLY A 91 -8.15 -0.94 12.03
CA GLY A 91 -9.06 0.16 11.72
C GLY A 91 -8.59 1.11 10.64
N PHE A 92 -7.56 0.76 9.87
CA PHE A 92 -7.20 1.50 8.66
C PHE A 92 -7.98 0.98 7.45
N VAL A 93 -8.35 1.90 6.55
CA VAL A 93 -9.14 1.63 5.35
C VAL A 93 -8.25 1.76 4.12
N ASP A 94 -8.18 0.72 3.29
CA ASP A 94 -7.59 0.79 1.95
C ASP A 94 -8.52 1.63 1.06
N THR A 95 -8.12 2.85 0.82
CA THR A 95 -8.97 3.86 0.18
C THR A 95 -9.36 3.49 -1.25
N PHE A 96 -8.46 2.89 -2.02
CA PHE A 96 -8.76 2.49 -3.39
C PHE A 96 -9.83 1.41 -3.44
N ARG A 97 -9.82 0.46 -2.52
CA ARG A 97 -10.80 -0.64 -2.45
C ARG A 97 -12.18 -0.22 -1.95
N GLU A 98 -12.33 1.00 -1.44
CA GLU A 98 -13.65 1.58 -1.18
C GLU A 98 -14.42 1.90 -2.47
N PHE A 99 -13.71 2.22 -3.56
CA PHE A 99 -14.30 2.63 -4.84
C PHE A 99 -14.16 1.58 -5.94
N GLU A 100 -13.09 0.79 -5.91
CA GLU A 100 -12.77 -0.19 -6.96
C GLU A 100 -12.53 -1.57 -6.36
N ARG A 101 -13.36 -2.54 -6.75
CA ARG A 101 -13.30 -3.92 -6.25
C ARG A 101 -12.69 -4.92 -7.23
N GLY A 102 -12.46 -4.48 -8.46
CA GLY A 102 -11.89 -5.31 -9.53
C GLY A 102 -10.37 -5.41 -9.49
N GLY A 103 -9.82 -6.39 -10.19
CA GLY A 103 -8.38 -6.51 -10.44
C GLY A 103 -7.92 -5.68 -11.64
N GLY A 104 -6.62 -5.77 -11.97
CA GLY A 104 -6.05 -5.08 -13.14
C GLY A 104 -5.63 -3.63 -12.90
N HIS A 105 -5.74 -3.15 -11.68
CA HIS A 105 -5.35 -1.79 -11.26
C HIS A 105 -4.03 -1.87 -10.50
N TYR A 106 -2.93 -1.48 -11.15
CA TYR A 106 -1.59 -1.63 -10.62
C TYR A 106 -0.89 -0.29 -10.51
N THR A 107 0.14 -0.23 -9.68
CA THR A 107 0.92 0.97 -9.40
C THR A 107 2.38 0.83 -9.78
N TRP A 108 2.86 -0.40 -9.96
CA TRP A 108 4.23 -0.74 -10.31
C TRP A 108 4.28 -1.83 -11.39
N TRP A 109 5.27 -1.72 -12.29
CA TRP A 109 5.57 -2.70 -13.34
C TRP A 109 7.08 -2.91 -13.45
N SER A 110 7.51 -4.16 -13.62
CA SER A 110 8.91 -4.44 -13.94
C SER A 110 9.36 -3.69 -15.18
N GLN A 111 10.62 -3.22 -15.17
CA GLN A 111 11.23 -2.51 -16.30
C GLN A 111 11.52 -3.39 -17.52
N MET A 112 11.19 -4.68 -17.48
CA MET A 112 11.36 -5.57 -18.64
C MET A 112 10.49 -5.11 -19.81
N PRO A 113 10.99 -5.21 -21.07
CA PRO A 113 10.28 -4.73 -22.25
C PRO A 113 8.85 -5.27 -22.37
N GLY A 114 7.89 -4.39 -22.60
CA GLY A 114 6.50 -4.73 -22.84
C GLY A 114 5.69 -5.15 -21.62
N VAL A 115 6.28 -5.25 -20.43
CA VAL A 115 5.57 -5.66 -19.18
C VAL A 115 4.45 -4.68 -18.86
N ARG A 116 4.74 -3.38 -18.83
CA ARG A 116 3.73 -2.34 -18.54
C ARG A 116 2.66 -2.24 -19.63
N ALA A 117 3.05 -2.37 -20.91
CA ALA A 117 2.10 -2.35 -22.02
C ALA A 117 1.09 -3.50 -21.97
N ARG A 118 1.48 -4.66 -21.46
CA ARG A 118 0.61 -5.81 -21.21
C ARG A 118 -0.10 -5.75 -19.84
N ASN A 119 0.12 -4.70 -19.08
CA ASN A 119 -0.40 -4.51 -17.72
C ASN A 119 -0.08 -5.70 -16.78
N VAL A 120 1.14 -6.25 -16.86
CA VAL A 120 1.60 -7.27 -15.92
C VAL A 120 2.25 -6.57 -14.73
N GLY A 121 1.44 -6.06 -13.83
CA GLY A 121 1.85 -5.18 -12.75
C GLY A 121 1.40 -5.65 -11.36
N TRP A 122 1.72 -4.83 -10.38
CA TRP A 122 1.42 -5.02 -8.96
C TRP A 122 0.91 -3.70 -8.38
N ARG A 123 -0.09 -3.77 -7.50
CA ARG A 123 -0.51 -2.63 -6.67
C ARG A 123 0.22 -2.74 -5.34
N ILE A 124 1.26 -1.93 -5.18
CA ILE A 124 2.12 -1.89 -3.99
C ILE A 124 2.22 -0.50 -3.37
N ASP A 125 1.72 0.53 -4.07
CA ASP A 125 1.59 1.89 -3.57
C ASP A 125 0.16 2.15 -3.13
N TYR A 126 0.00 2.70 -1.95
CA TYR A 126 -1.30 2.83 -1.29
C TYR A 126 -1.51 4.18 -0.64
N PHE A 127 -2.79 4.51 -0.45
CA PHE A 127 -3.28 5.40 0.58
C PHE A 127 -4.20 4.62 1.52
N LEU A 128 -3.92 4.66 2.81
CA LEU A 128 -4.83 4.18 3.83
C LEU A 128 -5.18 5.32 4.79
N VAL A 129 -6.40 5.29 5.29
CA VAL A 129 -6.90 6.30 6.23
C VAL A 129 -7.46 5.65 7.49
N SER A 130 -7.35 6.32 8.62
CA SER A 130 -8.12 5.96 9.82
C SER A 130 -9.59 5.85 9.50
N LYS A 131 -10.29 4.86 10.06
CA LYS A 131 -11.74 4.65 9.88
C LYS A 131 -12.55 5.93 10.14
N ALA A 132 -12.10 6.79 11.05
CA ALA A 132 -12.73 8.07 11.34
C ALA A 132 -12.75 9.04 10.14
N LEU A 133 -11.81 8.91 9.19
CA LEU A 133 -11.78 9.73 7.97
C LEU A 133 -12.58 9.15 6.81
N ARG A 134 -13.04 7.90 6.91
CA ARG A 134 -13.80 7.23 5.85
C ARG A 134 -14.99 8.05 5.33
N PRO A 135 -15.82 8.71 6.19
CA PRO A 135 -16.95 9.53 5.71
C PRO A 135 -16.52 10.76 4.89
N ARG A 136 -15.28 11.21 5.06
CA ARG A 136 -14.70 12.34 4.31
C ARG A 136 -14.06 11.94 2.99
N LEU A 137 -13.84 10.63 2.77
CA LEU A 137 -13.22 10.11 1.56
C LEU A 137 -14.18 10.25 0.38
N LYS A 138 -13.79 11.03 -0.64
CA LYS A 138 -14.59 11.32 -1.84
C LYS A 138 -14.10 10.57 -3.08
N GLY A 139 -12.84 10.18 -3.11
CA GLY A 139 -12.26 9.44 -4.21
C GLY A 139 -10.88 8.90 -3.89
N ALA A 140 -10.49 7.86 -4.64
CA ALA A 140 -9.15 7.34 -4.68
C ALA A 140 -8.81 6.95 -6.12
N PHE A 141 -7.59 7.19 -6.57
CA PHE A 141 -7.22 6.99 -7.97
C PHE A 141 -5.79 6.47 -8.14
N ILE A 142 -5.58 5.79 -9.24
CA ILE A 142 -4.28 5.32 -9.76
C ILE A 142 -4.09 5.93 -11.14
N ARG A 143 -2.99 6.68 -11.35
CA ARG A 143 -2.68 7.36 -12.62
C ARG A 143 -1.75 6.51 -13.49
N SER A 144 -2.19 5.33 -13.90
CA SER A 144 -1.39 4.34 -14.62
C SER A 144 -0.80 4.83 -15.96
N ALA A 145 -1.43 5.84 -16.58
CA ALA A 145 -0.95 6.45 -17.83
C ALA A 145 0.23 7.41 -17.64
N VAL A 146 0.53 7.83 -16.41
CA VAL A 146 1.68 8.70 -16.14
C VAL A 146 2.96 7.88 -16.22
N MET A 147 3.85 8.32 -17.11
CA MET A 147 5.13 7.66 -17.40
C MET A 147 6.30 8.40 -16.74
N GLY A 148 7.50 7.83 -16.81
CA GLY A 148 8.74 8.42 -16.26
C GLY A 148 9.30 7.69 -15.04
N SER A 149 8.57 6.68 -14.54
CA SER A 149 8.99 5.78 -13.46
C SER A 149 8.40 4.39 -13.73
N ASP A 150 8.92 3.36 -13.11
CA ASP A 150 8.33 2.02 -13.02
C ASP A 150 7.12 1.97 -12.04
N HIS A 151 6.93 3.01 -11.24
CA HIS A 151 5.69 3.28 -10.52
C HIS A 151 4.82 4.32 -11.24
N CYS A 152 3.57 4.44 -10.84
CA CYS A 152 2.70 5.55 -11.22
C CYS A 152 2.11 6.26 -9.99
N PRO A 153 1.68 7.52 -10.13
CA PRO A 153 1.07 8.26 -9.03
C PRO A 153 -0.24 7.63 -8.54
N VAL A 154 -0.42 7.63 -7.24
CA VAL A 154 -1.68 7.31 -6.57
C VAL A 154 -2.14 8.51 -5.74
N GLY A 155 -3.44 8.63 -5.47
CA GLY A 155 -3.95 9.75 -4.70
C GLY A 155 -5.36 9.50 -4.16
N ILE A 156 -5.77 10.39 -3.25
CA ILE A 156 -7.11 10.42 -2.67
C ILE A 156 -7.67 11.84 -2.66
N GLU A 157 -8.98 11.93 -2.54
CA GLU A 157 -9.71 13.19 -2.30
C GLU A 157 -10.43 13.09 -0.95
N LEU A 158 -10.15 14.04 -0.06
CA LEU A 158 -10.81 14.20 1.23
C LEU A 158 -11.59 15.53 1.25
N ALA A 159 -12.82 15.50 1.79
CA ALA A 159 -13.62 16.70 2.06
C ALA A 159 -13.32 17.29 3.43
#